data_f44cfc71d35a11c46f4f742f194fcfea
#
_entry.id   f44cfc71d35a11c46f4f742f194fcfea
#
_cell.length_a   1.000
_cell.length_b   1.000
_cell.length_c   1.000
_cell.angle_alpha   90.00
_cell.angle_beta   90.00
_cell.angle_gamma   90.00
#
_symmetry.space_group_name_H-M   'P 1'
#
loop_
_entity.id
_entity.type
_entity.pdbx_description
1 polymer ?
#
loop_
_entity_poly.entity_id
_entity_poly.type
_entity_poly.pdbx_seq_one_letter_code
_entity_poly.pdbx_strand_id
1 'polypeptide(L)'
;MTCNAAAILLLLLTAWTQGAFAQQADDTLNDTQKLGRQVFAQSCGVCHLPPAINARTYGPGLSKDTAGGSDEVIRGVISEGTPRMPAFKHYLQRGEIDAIIAYLKTVPATATR
;
A
#
# COMPACT_ATOMS: atom_id res chain seq x y z
N MET A 1 -46.32 -30.22 13.96
CA MET A 1 -44.94 -29.73 13.60
C MET A 1 -45.10 -28.44 12.87
N THR A 2 -45.14 -27.29 13.57
CA THR A 2 -45.25 -25.96 12.96
C THR A 2 -43.89 -25.31 13.04
N CYS A 3 -43.15 -25.38 11.92
CA CYS A 3 -41.86 -24.72 11.79
C CYS A 3 -42.10 -23.21 11.75
N ASN A 4 -41.63 -22.47 12.76
CA ASN A 4 -41.82 -21.03 12.88
C ASN A 4 -41.08 -20.31 11.76
N ALA A 5 -41.79 -19.90 10.70
CA ALA A 5 -41.28 -19.09 9.61
C ALA A 5 -40.70 -17.73 10.06
N ALA A 6 -41.10 -17.26 11.24
CA ALA A 6 -40.60 -16.02 11.85
C ALA A 6 -39.13 -16.12 12.32
N ALA A 7 -38.66 -17.31 12.71
CA ALA A 7 -37.28 -17.48 13.17
C ALA A 7 -36.26 -17.48 12.01
N ILE A 8 -36.67 -17.88 10.82
CA ILE A 8 -35.80 -17.92 9.63
C ILE A 8 -35.62 -16.50 9.05
N LEU A 9 -36.65 -15.64 9.15
CA LEU A 9 -36.57 -14.26 8.64
C LEU A 9 -35.60 -13.38 9.46
N LEU A 10 -35.49 -13.62 10.77
CA LEU A 10 -34.58 -12.89 11.66
C LEU A 10 -33.10 -13.25 11.46
N LEU A 11 -32.80 -14.48 11.00
CA LEU A 11 -31.42 -14.93 10.74
C LEU A 11 -30.86 -14.41 9.42
N LEU A 12 -31.70 -14.02 8.47
CA LEU A 12 -31.27 -13.49 7.17
C LEU A 12 -30.91 -11.98 7.20
N LEU A 13 -31.33 -11.24 8.24
CA LEU A 13 -31.07 -9.79 8.37
C LEU A 13 -29.71 -9.46 9.00
N THR A 14 -29.00 -10.41 9.59
CA THR A 14 -27.71 -10.16 10.29
C THR A 14 -26.47 -10.35 9.43
N ALA A 15 -26.58 -10.80 8.19
CA ALA A 15 -25.44 -11.16 7.34
C ALA A 15 -24.84 -9.99 6.54
N TRP A 16 -25.40 -8.79 6.61
CA TRP A 16 -24.99 -7.69 5.70
C TRP A 16 -24.12 -6.59 6.33
N THR A 17 -23.67 -6.75 7.58
CA THR A 17 -22.96 -5.67 8.29
C THR A 17 -21.43 -5.84 8.37
N GLN A 18 -20.83 -6.82 7.72
CA GLN A 18 -19.38 -7.09 7.87
C GLN A 18 -18.48 -6.52 6.77
N GLY A 19 -19.00 -5.73 5.83
CA GLY A 19 -18.23 -5.22 4.68
C GLY A 19 -17.56 -3.84 4.87
N ALA A 20 -17.83 -3.11 5.95
CA ALA A 20 -17.53 -1.67 6.00
C ALA A 20 -16.13 -1.28 6.53
N PHE A 21 -15.37 -2.17 7.15
CA PHE A 21 -14.12 -1.78 7.83
C PHE A 21 -12.86 -1.83 6.95
N ALA A 22 -12.89 -2.52 5.81
CA ALA A 22 -11.70 -2.65 4.95
C ALA A 22 -11.49 -1.48 3.98
N GLN A 23 -12.49 -0.64 3.75
CA GLN A 23 -12.46 0.45 2.78
C GLN A 23 -12.01 1.80 3.33
N GLN A 24 -12.00 2.00 4.65
CA GLN A 24 -11.72 3.31 5.25
C GLN A 24 -10.27 3.82 5.08
N ALA A 25 -9.29 2.93 4.94
CA ALA A 25 -7.89 3.34 4.72
C ALA A 25 -7.64 3.84 3.28
N ASP A 26 -8.53 3.55 2.34
CA ASP A 26 -8.43 3.95 0.94
C ASP A 26 -9.06 5.31 0.66
N ASP A 27 -10.06 5.71 1.43
CA ASP A 27 -10.80 6.96 1.24
C ASP A 27 -9.99 8.22 1.63
N THR A 28 -8.89 8.07 2.38
CA THR A 28 -8.03 9.19 2.77
C THR A 28 -6.98 9.55 1.72
N LEU A 29 -6.72 8.67 0.75
CA LEU A 29 -5.74 8.90 -0.31
C LEU A 29 -6.41 9.53 -1.53
N ASN A 30 -5.75 10.52 -2.13
CA ASN A 30 -6.14 11.03 -3.44
C ASN A 30 -5.75 10.04 -4.56
N ASP A 31 -6.23 10.26 -5.78
CA ASP A 31 -6.03 9.33 -6.90
C ASP A 31 -4.55 9.10 -7.25
N THR A 32 -3.72 10.15 -7.16
CA THR A 32 -2.26 10.03 -7.36
C THR A 32 -1.63 9.14 -6.28
N GLN A 33 -2.02 9.30 -5.03
CA GLN A 33 -1.52 8.47 -3.91
C GLN A 33 -2.01 7.02 -4.01
N LYS A 34 -3.25 6.81 -4.47
CA LYS A 34 -3.78 5.46 -4.74
C LYS A 34 -2.99 4.76 -5.84
N LEU A 35 -2.74 5.46 -6.95
CA LEU A 35 -1.86 4.97 -8.02
C LEU A 35 -0.46 4.63 -7.45
N GLY A 36 0.13 5.55 -6.68
CA GLY A 36 1.44 5.35 -6.06
C GLY A 36 1.49 4.14 -5.16
N ARG A 37 0.46 3.92 -4.33
CA ARG A 37 0.34 2.73 -3.49
C ARG A 37 0.30 1.44 -4.32
N GLN A 38 -0.46 1.43 -5.39
CA GLN A 38 -0.57 0.27 -6.28
C GLN A 38 0.76 -0.04 -6.95
N VAL A 39 1.39 0.94 -7.58
CA VAL A 39 2.68 0.79 -8.26
C VAL A 39 3.78 0.41 -7.26
N PHE A 40 3.79 1.02 -6.06
CA PHE A 40 4.72 0.65 -4.99
C PHE A 40 4.57 -0.82 -4.57
N ALA A 41 3.35 -1.28 -4.34
CA ALA A 41 3.12 -2.68 -3.97
C ALA A 41 3.58 -3.66 -5.06
N GLN A 42 3.37 -3.34 -6.32
CA GLN A 42 3.72 -4.19 -7.46
C GLN A 42 5.22 -4.20 -7.77
N SER A 43 5.88 -3.03 -7.70
CA SER A 43 7.26 -2.87 -8.19
C SER A 43 8.29 -2.83 -7.07
N CYS A 44 7.92 -2.35 -5.89
CA CYS A 44 8.83 -2.12 -4.76
C CYS A 44 8.56 -3.10 -3.60
N GLY A 45 7.33 -3.62 -3.53
CA GLY A 45 6.83 -4.40 -2.39
C GLY A 45 7.67 -5.64 -2.10
N VAL A 46 8.20 -6.31 -3.11
CA VAL A 46 9.04 -7.51 -2.95
C VAL A 46 10.26 -7.26 -2.05
N CYS A 47 10.79 -6.03 -2.03
CA CYS A 47 11.95 -5.65 -1.23
C CYS A 47 11.60 -4.79 -0.02
N HIS A 48 10.57 -3.96 -0.10
CA HIS A 48 10.29 -2.91 0.87
C HIS A 48 9.05 -3.16 1.75
N LEU A 49 8.23 -4.16 1.45
CA LEU A 49 7.11 -4.56 2.30
C LEU A 49 7.48 -5.81 3.10
N PRO A 50 6.97 -5.93 4.35
CA PRO A 50 7.15 -7.16 5.12
C PRO A 50 6.58 -8.36 4.37
N PRO A 51 7.34 -9.47 4.26
CA PRO A 51 6.82 -10.68 3.65
C PRO A 51 5.71 -11.30 4.50
N ALA A 52 4.85 -12.12 3.89
CA ALA A 52 3.77 -12.82 4.59
C ALA A 52 4.27 -13.81 5.66
N ILE A 53 5.48 -14.30 5.53
CA ILE A 53 6.20 -15.09 6.54
C ILE A 53 7.04 -14.14 7.40
N ASN A 54 7.23 -14.46 8.68
CA ASN A 54 7.97 -13.64 9.63
C ASN A 54 9.48 -13.60 9.30
N ALA A 55 9.84 -12.95 8.21
CA ALA A 55 11.19 -12.77 7.71
C ALA A 55 11.53 -11.29 7.57
N ARG A 56 12.83 -10.98 7.52
CA ARG A 56 13.29 -9.60 7.29
C ARG A 56 13.03 -9.18 5.85
N THR A 57 12.71 -7.90 5.66
CA THR A 57 12.68 -7.28 4.33
C THR A 57 14.09 -7.19 3.75
N TYR A 58 14.22 -7.30 2.44
CA TYR A 58 15.50 -7.10 1.75
C TYR A 58 15.95 -5.64 1.78
N GLY A 59 15.02 -4.73 1.52
CA GLY A 59 15.23 -3.28 1.61
C GLY A 59 14.74 -2.70 2.94
N PRO A 60 15.08 -1.44 3.24
CA PRO A 60 14.53 -0.75 4.41
C PRO A 60 13.03 -0.53 4.27
N GLY A 61 12.31 -0.50 5.39
CA GLY A 61 10.95 0.00 5.42
C GLY A 61 10.92 1.49 5.03
N LEU A 62 10.00 1.85 4.14
CA LEU A 62 9.87 3.21 3.63
C LEU A 62 8.64 3.91 4.22
N SER A 63 8.83 5.16 4.60
CA SER A 63 7.80 6.05 5.16
C SER A 63 8.12 7.49 4.78
N LYS A 64 7.26 8.42 5.18
CA LYS A 64 7.50 9.86 5.03
C LYS A 64 8.84 10.33 5.62
N ASP A 65 9.35 9.65 6.66
CA ASP A 65 10.57 10.04 7.37
C ASP A 65 11.81 9.28 6.87
N THR A 66 11.62 8.10 6.27
CA THR A 66 12.73 7.21 5.85
C THR A 66 12.90 7.13 4.34
N ALA A 67 12.01 7.74 3.56
CA ALA A 67 12.12 7.74 2.10
C ALA A 67 13.29 8.59 1.55
N GLY A 68 14.00 9.33 2.41
CA GLY A 68 15.36 9.77 2.09
C GLY A 68 15.49 11.16 1.50
N GLY A 69 14.67 12.15 1.87
CA GLY A 69 14.95 13.55 1.55
C GLY A 69 13.92 14.21 0.60
N SER A 70 14.42 15.05 -0.31
CA SER A 70 13.53 15.75 -1.26
C SER A 70 12.96 14.81 -2.31
N ASP A 71 11.83 15.18 -2.90
CA ASP A 71 11.20 14.44 -4.00
C ASP A 71 12.17 14.16 -5.17
N GLU A 72 13.07 15.07 -5.39
CA GLU A 72 14.06 14.99 -6.45
C GLU A 72 15.11 13.92 -6.17
N VAL A 73 15.57 13.84 -4.92
CA VAL A 73 16.50 12.80 -4.47
C VAL A 73 15.82 11.44 -4.55
N ILE A 74 14.60 11.31 -4.04
CA ILE A 74 13.84 10.05 -4.09
C ILE A 74 13.60 9.62 -5.53
N ARG A 75 13.21 10.55 -6.39
CA ARG A 75 13.03 10.29 -7.83
C ARG A 75 14.32 9.80 -8.47
N GLY A 76 15.45 10.44 -8.17
CA GLY A 76 16.77 10.01 -8.65
C GLY A 76 17.10 8.59 -8.21
N VAL A 77 16.91 8.27 -6.94
CA VAL A 77 17.15 6.91 -6.40
C VAL A 77 16.26 5.86 -7.08
N ILE A 78 14.97 6.14 -7.25
CA ILE A 78 14.06 5.20 -7.93
C ILE A 78 14.46 5.05 -9.41
N SER A 79 14.76 6.15 -10.10
CA SER A 79 15.08 6.13 -11.51
C SER A 79 16.39 5.41 -11.81
N GLU A 80 17.45 5.76 -11.10
CA GLU A 80 18.81 5.29 -11.37
C GLU A 80 19.19 4.03 -10.57
N GLY A 81 18.46 3.76 -9.50
CA GLY A 81 18.77 2.65 -8.60
C GLY A 81 19.99 2.90 -7.71
N THR A 82 20.41 1.84 -7.04
CA THR A 82 21.61 1.78 -6.21
C THR A 82 22.29 0.42 -6.43
N PRO A 83 23.48 0.14 -5.88
CA PRO A 83 24.09 -1.18 -6.00
C PRO A 83 23.21 -2.35 -5.49
N ARG A 84 22.18 -2.05 -4.68
CA ARG A 84 21.27 -3.05 -4.10
C ARG A 84 19.80 -2.88 -4.55
N MET A 85 19.50 -1.86 -5.33
CA MET A 85 18.16 -1.56 -5.82
C MET A 85 18.22 -1.33 -7.33
N PRO A 86 17.40 -2.02 -8.13
CA PRO A 86 17.42 -1.84 -9.58
C PRO A 86 16.98 -0.43 -10.00
N ALA A 87 17.40 -0.01 -11.19
CA ALA A 87 16.96 1.22 -11.82
C ALA A 87 15.58 1.02 -12.46
N PHE A 88 14.61 1.86 -12.11
CA PHE A 88 13.23 1.72 -12.59
C PHE A 88 12.88 2.62 -13.77
N LYS A 89 13.75 3.52 -14.21
CA LYS A 89 13.51 4.45 -15.34
C LYS A 89 13.12 3.77 -16.66
N HIS A 90 13.45 2.48 -16.83
CA HIS A 90 13.12 1.72 -18.03
C HIS A 90 11.82 0.92 -17.89
N TYR A 91 11.23 0.86 -16.69
CA TYR A 91 10.05 0.07 -16.36
C TYR A 91 8.87 0.92 -15.92
N LEU A 92 9.14 2.06 -15.28
CA LEU A 92 8.13 2.98 -14.77
C LEU A 92 8.21 4.32 -15.52
N GLN A 93 7.04 4.86 -15.79
CA GLN A 93 6.95 6.24 -16.31
C GLN A 93 7.21 7.24 -15.19
N ARG A 94 7.62 8.44 -15.55
CA ARG A 94 7.88 9.52 -14.58
C ARG A 94 6.68 9.79 -13.67
N GLY A 95 5.47 9.80 -14.22
CA GLY A 95 4.25 10.00 -13.43
C GLY A 95 3.98 8.91 -12.41
N GLU A 96 4.36 7.68 -12.70
CA GLU A 96 4.25 6.55 -11.75
C GLU A 96 5.26 6.69 -10.62
N ILE A 97 6.49 7.13 -10.91
CA ILE A 97 7.52 7.42 -9.91
C ILE A 97 7.06 8.58 -9.01
N ASP A 98 6.50 9.64 -9.59
CA ASP A 98 5.96 10.78 -8.84
C ASP A 98 4.77 10.36 -7.95
N ALA A 99 3.94 9.45 -8.42
CA ALA A 99 2.85 8.87 -7.65
C ALA A 99 3.35 8.03 -6.46
N ILE A 100 4.40 7.22 -6.65
CA ILE A 100 5.07 6.50 -5.55
C ILE A 100 5.56 7.47 -4.48
N ILE A 101 6.22 8.56 -4.87
CA ILE A 101 6.71 9.58 -3.94
C ILE A 101 5.54 10.20 -3.16
N ALA A 102 4.46 10.55 -3.85
CA ALA A 102 3.26 11.10 -3.21
C ALA A 102 2.65 10.11 -2.20
N TYR A 103 2.64 8.82 -2.51
CA TYR A 103 2.18 7.78 -1.59
C TYR A 103 3.10 7.65 -0.37
N LEU A 104 4.42 7.57 -0.55
CA LEU A 104 5.38 7.39 0.56
C LEU A 104 5.26 8.49 1.61
N LYS A 105 4.88 9.71 1.23
CA LYS A 105 4.61 10.81 2.16
C LYS A 105 3.41 10.56 3.07
N THR A 106 2.52 9.65 2.72
CA THR A 106 1.35 9.29 3.54
C THR A 106 1.63 8.14 4.50
N VAL A 107 2.71 7.38 4.28
CA VAL A 107 3.05 6.21 5.09
C VAL A 107 3.62 6.65 6.45
N PRO A 108 2.99 6.29 7.58
CA PRO A 108 3.50 6.64 8.90
C PRO A 108 4.85 6.00 9.21
N ALA A 109 5.70 6.68 9.98
CA ALA A 109 7.00 6.15 10.42
C ALA A 109 6.89 4.81 11.18
N THR A 110 5.80 4.61 11.91
CA THR A 110 5.53 3.39 12.67
C THR A 110 5.24 2.15 11.82
N ALA A 111 4.87 2.33 10.56
CA ALA A 111 4.59 1.24 9.62
C ALA A 111 5.85 0.50 9.13
N THR A 112 7.03 0.97 9.50
CA THR A 112 8.32 0.49 8.99
C THR A 112 9.08 -0.45 9.94
N ARG A 113 8.42 -0.94 11.00
CA ARG A 113 9.02 -1.87 11.98
C ARG A 113 8.81 -3.32 11.60
#